data_911773f7e0e45ba3a857f638c1506e89
#
_entry.id   911773f7e0e45ba3a857f638c1506e89
#
_cell.length_a   1.000
_cell.length_b   1.000
_cell.length_c   1.000
_cell.angle_alpha   90.00
_cell.angle_beta   90.00
_cell.angle_gamma   90.00
#
_symmetry.space_group_name_H-M   'P 1'
#
loop_
_entity.id
_entity.type
_entity.pdbx_description
1 polymer ?
#
loop_
_entity_poly.entity_id
_entity_poly.type
_entity_poly.pdbx_seq_one_letter_code
_entity_poly.pdbx_strand_id
1 'polypeptide(L)'
;MKLSASGRHRSRFLVGFQFLQAVVLARSGNDGSHLLSSQKGQRGAAETADMGGTHGTPSGSLETHGISPSGDVYWNLEAKALIDLAVERGEGFLSAHGALVTETGERTGRSPNDKYIVDEPSVSDDINWGDVNVSTDLDTFTRMRAKVVDFLSQQDALFVQDLYCGADFSEALPIRVVNHNAWHNTFARNMFIRPGAEQLAKHEPEFTVLHAPHFEADAESDGLNSQCFVIVNYAAKEVIIGGTRYAGEIKKSIFSVMNLILPKKGILPMHCSANTTGENTAIFFGLSGTGKTTLSADPKRALIGDDEHGWGANGVFNFEGGCYAKLIDLSEEDEPAIFATTRKHGTVLENIVVDSEGVPDFHDTSKTQNTRGSYPIEFIDNRTADSKGGHPQNVIFLTCDAFGVLPPISRLTPSQAAYHFISGYTAKVAGTEVGVKEPQATFSACFGEPFMPMHPGVYADLLSEKMDQHGSTAWLINTGWSGGAYGEGSRMKIKYTRAMLNAALDGDLDGVEFVTDERFGFEIPTSCPGVPADVLQPKSTWSNGEAYDATADKLASMFNENFKRYETGVSAEVNAAAPAPLA
;
A
#
# COMPACT_ATOMS: atom_id res chain seq x y z
N MET A 1 39.01 44.04 20.05
CA MET A 1 38.48 45.10 20.92
C MET A 1 37.11 44.64 21.36
N LYS A 2 37.02 44.17 22.59
CA LYS A 2 36.13 44.51 23.72
C LYS A 2 34.63 44.43 23.41
N LEU A 3 33.91 43.39 23.90
CA LEU A 3 33.24 43.25 25.21
C LEU A 3 31.95 44.07 25.27
N SER A 4 30.75 43.61 25.60
CA SER A 4 30.24 42.95 26.84
C SER A 4 28.79 42.55 26.61
N ALA A 5 28.24 41.43 26.96
CA ALA A 5 27.85 40.87 28.25
C ALA A 5 26.63 41.53 28.93
N SER A 6 25.67 40.71 29.25
CA SER A 6 24.69 40.64 30.36
C SER A 6 23.23 40.73 29.87
N GLY A 7 22.27 39.98 30.38
CA GLY A 7 22.16 39.29 31.66
C GLY A 7 20.85 38.50 31.76
N ARG A 8 20.84 37.63 32.69
CA ARG A 8 19.84 36.60 33.08
C ARG A 8 18.48 37.19 33.46
N HIS A 9 17.38 36.40 33.18
CA HIS A 9 16.39 36.19 34.22
C HIS A 9 15.72 34.81 34.07
N ARG A 10 15.87 34.00 35.10
CA ARG A 10 15.09 32.79 35.38
C ARG A 10 13.78 33.19 36.06
N SER A 11 12.67 32.60 35.69
CA SER A 11 11.54 32.42 36.57
C SER A 11 10.95 31.01 36.41
N ARG A 12 11.08 30.26 37.50
CA ARG A 12 10.37 28.99 37.75
C ARG A 12 8.93 29.33 38.14
N PHE A 13 7.96 28.58 37.57
CA PHE A 13 6.69 28.35 38.28
C PHE A 13 6.37 26.85 38.26
N LEU A 14 6.39 26.30 39.45
CA LEU A 14 5.80 25.01 39.84
C LEU A 14 4.38 25.30 40.36
N VAL A 15 3.37 24.61 39.85
CA VAL A 15 2.08 24.33 40.53
C VAL A 15 1.55 23.08 39.83
N GLY A 16 1.38 21.92 40.40
CA GLY A 16 0.69 21.59 41.62
C GLY A 16 -0.50 20.72 41.23
N PHE A 17 -0.30 19.37 41.17
CA PHE A 17 -1.39 18.37 41.02
C PHE A 17 -2.32 18.41 42.26
N GLN A 18 -3.62 18.47 42.02
CA GLN A 18 -4.61 18.04 43.01
C GLN A 18 -5.71 17.20 42.38
N PHE A 19 -5.79 15.98 42.92
CA PHE A 19 -6.85 15.01 42.74
C PHE A 19 -8.19 15.54 43.22
N LEU A 20 -9.28 15.28 42.48
CA LEU A 20 -10.64 15.31 43.02
C LEU A 20 -11.30 13.94 42.82
N GLN A 21 -11.41 13.19 43.91
CA GLN A 21 -12.35 12.08 44.05
C GLN A 21 -13.74 12.63 44.35
N ALA A 22 -14.74 12.22 43.59
CA ALA A 22 -16.14 12.42 43.91
C ALA A 22 -16.74 11.12 44.43
N VAL A 23 -17.13 11.17 45.70
CA VAL A 23 -17.89 10.15 46.44
C VAL A 23 -19.36 10.33 46.11
N VAL A 24 -20.06 9.27 45.71
CA VAL A 24 -21.53 9.21 45.73
C VAL A 24 -21.99 8.26 46.82
N LEU A 25 -22.71 8.82 47.79
CA LEU A 25 -23.31 8.15 48.92
C LEU A 25 -24.64 7.45 48.55
N ALA A 26 -24.74 6.22 49.00
CA ALA A 26 -25.95 5.43 49.01
C ALA A 26 -26.94 5.88 50.12
N ARG A 27 -28.23 5.69 49.89
CA ARG A 27 -29.26 5.58 50.94
C ARG A 27 -30.09 4.32 50.70
N SER A 28 -30.02 3.52 51.64
CA SER A 28 -30.63 2.51 52.46
C SER A 28 -32.17 2.48 52.50
N GLY A 29 -32.70 1.29 52.66
CA GLY A 29 -34.02 0.93 53.23
C GLY A 29 -34.32 -0.56 53.09
N ASN A 30 -34.00 -1.33 54.07
CA ASN A 30 -34.74 -2.18 55.00
C ASN A 30 -35.91 -2.99 54.40
N ASP A 31 -36.22 -4.23 54.72
CA ASP A 31 -36.01 -5.17 55.80
C ASP A 31 -36.54 -6.56 55.38
N GLY A 32 -36.10 -7.60 56.01
CA GLY A 32 -36.85 -8.88 55.98
C GLY A 32 -36.00 -10.15 56.13
N SER A 33 -35.73 -10.46 57.37
CA SER A 33 -35.11 -11.70 57.85
C SER A 33 -35.87 -12.99 57.50
N HIS A 34 -35.16 -14.09 57.23
CA HIS A 34 -35.39 -15.39 57.90
C HIS A 34 -34.15 -16.33 57.76
N LEU A 35 -33.80 -16.88 58.92
CA LEU A 35 -32.78 -17.88 59.22
C LEU A 35 -33.10 -19.29 58.66
N LEU A 36 -32.06 -20.06 58.41
CA LEU A 36 -31.73 -21.46 58.78
C LEU A 36 -31.07 -22.15 57.57
N SER A 37 -30.01 -22.79 57.61
CA SER A 37 -29.23 -23.66 58.46
C SER A 37 -28.15 -24.33 57.58
N SER A 38 -27.02 -24.56 58.17
CA SER A 38 -25.81 -25.22 57.66
C SER A 38 -26.02 -26.59 57.01
N GLN A 39 -25.29 -26.82 55.88
CA GLN A 39 -24.62 -28.11 55.68
C GLN A 39 -23.33 -27.92 54.89
N LYS A 40 -22.22 -28.35 55.50
CA LYS A 40 -20.92 -28.53 54.89
C LYS A 40 -20.99 -29.65 53.85
N GLY A 41 -20.58 -29.37 52.63
CA GLY A 41 -20.26 -30.37 51.63
C GLY A 41 -19.09 -29.86 50.79
N GLN A 42 -17.88 -30.28 51.14
CA GLN A 42 -16.72 -30.18 50.26
C GLN A 42 -16.98 -31.01 49.00
N ARG A 43 -17.05 -30.34 47.85
CA ARG A 43 -16.72 -30.93 46.55
C ARG A 43 -15.87 -29.93 45.83
N GLY A 44 -14.63 -30.34 45.46
CA GLY A 44 -13.75 -29.60 44.60
C GLY A 44 -14.45 -29.29 43.29
N ALA A 45 -14.69 -28.01 43.04
CA ALA A 45 -15.00 -27.53 41.72
C ALA A 45 -13.67 -27.52 40.95
N ALA A 46 -13.53 -28.46 39.99
CA ALA A 46 -12.64 -28.22 38.86
C ALA A 46 -13.16 -26.93 38.21
N GLU A 47 -12.34 -25.89 38.16
CA GLU A 47 -12.54 -24.76 37.29
C GLU A 47 -12.62 -25.32 35.87
N THR A 48 -13.83 -25.47 35.33
CA THR A 48 -14.02 -25.56 33.88
C THR A 48 -13.60 -24.19 33.37
N ALA A 49 -12.42 -24.13 32.73
CA ALA A 49 -12.04 -23.00 31.91
C ALA A 49 -13.24 -22.72 30.99
N ASP A 50 -13.73 -21.48 31.07
CA ASP A 50 -14.82 -21.00 30.24
C ASP A 50 -14.25 -21.04 28.79
N MET A 51 -14.66 -22.06 28.03
CA MET A 51 -14.24 -22.20 26.64
C MET A 51 -14.98 -21.12 25.86
N GLY A 52 -14.26 -20.17 25.28
CA GLY A 52 -14.80 -19.06 24.50
C GLY A 52 -15.81 -19.51 23.44
N GLY A 53 -16.77 -18.64 23.14
CA GLY A 53 -17.84 -18.89 22.16
C GLY A 53 -17.35 -18.72 20.72
N THR A 54 -18.04 -19.37 19.77
CA THR A 54 -17.86 -19.11 18.34
C THR A 54 -19.00 -18.23 17.83
N HIS A 55 -18.65 -17.11 17.20
CA HIS A 55 -19.60 -16.10 16.72
C HIS A 55 -19.46 -15.92 15.20
N GLY A 56 -20.56 -15.56 14.51
CA GLY A 56 -20.58 -15.34 13.07
C GLY A 56 -20.73 -16.62 12.27
N THR A 57 -20.13 -16.68 11.07
CA THR A 57 -20.26 -17.79 10.12
C THR A 57 -18.92 -18.49 9.91
N PRO A 58 -18.59 -19.56 10.67
CA PRO A 58 -17.38 -20.32 10.45
C PRO A 58 -17.37 -21.00 9.08
N SER A 59 -16.23 -20.96 8.40
CA SER A 59 -15.96 -21.68 7.14
C SER A 59 -14.89 -22.75 7.29
N GLY A 60 -14.50 -23.06 8.53
CA GLY A 60 -13.48 -24.06 8.85
C GLY A 60 -13.16 -24.13 10.32
N SER A 61 -11.96 -24.64 10.65
CA SER A 61 -11.44 -24.72 12.03
C SER A 61 -10.07 -24.05 12.12
N LEU A 62 -9.79 -23.36 13.22
CA LEU A 62 -8.48 -22.81 13.53
C LEU A 62 -7.47 -23.90 13.95
N GLU A 63 -7.95 -25.07 14.35
CA GLU A 63 -7.10 -26.22 14.68
C GLU A 63 -6.25 -26.67 13.49
N THR A 64 -6.75 -26.49 12.25
CA THR A 64 -5.98 -26.76 11.03
C THR A 64 -4.73 -25.90 10.90
N HIS A 65 -4.71 -24.75 11.58
CA HIS A 65 -3.56 -23.86 11.69
C HIS A 65 -2.78 -24.05 12.99
N GLY A 66 -3.15 -25.06 13.82
CA GLY A 66 -2.55 -25.33 15.13
C GLY A 66 -2.98 -24.36 16.23
N ILE A 67 -3.96 -23.49 15.99
CA ILE A 67 -4.47 -22.53 16.97
C ILE A 67 -5.59 -23.21 17.77
N SER A 68 -5.41 -23.23 19.10
CA SER A 68 -6.41 -23.71 20.09
C SER A 68 -6.90 -22.54 20.90
N PRO A 69 -7.98 -21.83 20.46
CA PRO A 69 -8.42 -20.61 21.11
C PRO A 69 -8.83 -20.82 22.57
N SER A 70 -8.38 -19.95 23.48
CA SER A 70 -8.83 -19.90 24.86
C SER A 70 -10.00 -18.93 25.07
N GLY A 71 -10.19 -17.99 24.15
CA GLY A 71 -11.21 -16.96 24.17
C GLY A 71 -12.24 -17.10 23.04
N ASP A 72 -13.00 -16.05 22.82
CA ASP A 72 -14.02 -15.98 21.77
C ASP A 72 -13.41 -15.98 20.37
N VAL A 73 -14.10 -16.60 19.39
CA VAL A 73 -13.69 -16.60 17.98
C VAL A 73 -14.80 -16.01 17.12
N TYR A 74 -14.48 -14.91 16.44
CA TYR A 74 -15.39 -14.16 15.58
C TYR A 74 -15.07 -14.44 14.11
N TRP A 75 -16.02 -15.07 13.39
CA TRP A 75 -15.85 -15.47 12.00
C TRP A 75 -16.65 -14.60 11.05
N ASN A 76 -15.98 -14.02 10.06
CA ASN A 76 -16.60 -13.36 8.91
C ASN A 76 -17.63 -12.29 9.30
N LEU A 77 -17.34 -11.54 10.38
CA LEU A 77 -18.24 -10.48 10.83
C LEU A 77 -18.27 -9.33 9.82
N GLU A 78 -19.44 -8.69 9.74
CA GLU A 78 -19.64 -7.47 8.98
C GLU A 78 -18.91 -6.27 9.61
N ALA A 79 -18.56 -5.27 8.78
CA ALA A 79 -17.79 -4.10 9.21
C ALA A 79 -18.39 -3.40 10.44
N LYS A 80 -19.73 -3.30 10.51
CA LYS A 80 -20.38 -2.67 11.66
C LYS A 80 -20.09 -3.40 12.97
N ALA A 81 -20.23 -4.72 12.99
CA ALA A 81 -19.99 -5.52 14.19
C ALA A 81 -18.50 -5.47 14.60
N LEU A 82 -17.59 -5.51 13.64
CA LEU A 82 -16.15 -5.39 13.90
C LEU A 82 -15.77 -4.03 14.49
N ILE A 83 -16.37 -2.95 13.97
CA ILE A 83 -16.12 -1.60 14.48
C ILE A 83 -16.69 -1.42 15.88
N ASP A 84 -17.92 -1.91 16.13
CA ASP A 84 -18.52 -1.86 17.45
C ASP A 84 -17.62 -2.59 18.48
N LEU A 85 -17.13 -3.79 18.13
CA LEU A 85 -16.19 -4.55 18.97
C LEU A 85 -14.84 -3.83 19.14
N ALA A 86 -14.30 -3.21 18.08
CA ALA A 86 -13.06 -2.45 18.19
C ALA A 86 -13.17 -1.28 19.17
N VAL A 87 -14.31 -0.57 19.15
CA VAL A 87 -14.58 0.51 20.10
C VAL A 87 -14.78 -0.03 21.52
N GLU A 88 -15.55 -1.10 21.69
CA GLU A 88 -15.79 -1.74 23.00
C GLU A 88 -14.48 -2.25 23.64
N ARG A 89 -13.59 -2.82 22.82
CA ARG A 89 -12.28 -3.32 23.24
C ARG A 89 -11.21 -2.23 23.41
N GLY A 90 -11.55 -0.95 23.16
CA GLY A 90 -10.62 0.17 23.28
C GLY A 90 -9.51 0.17 22.22
N GLU A 91 -9.73 -0.49 21.09
CA GLU A 91 -8.77 -0.54 19.96
C GLU A 91 -8.79 0.76 19.12
N GLY A 92 -9.82 1.59 19.30
CA GLY A 92 -10.03 2.87 18.64
C GLY A 92 -11.31 3.54 19.10
N PHE A 93 -11.69 4.61 18.41
CA PHE A 93 -12.93 5.34 18.70
C PHE A 93 -13.54 5.88 17.39
N LEU A 94 -14.82 6.23 17.40
CA LEU A 94 -15.47 6.82 16.24
C LEU A 94 -15.17 8.32 16.15
N SER A 95 -14.80 8.78 14.96
CA SER A 95 -14.76 10.22 14.63
C SER A 95 -16.14 10.84 14.68
N ALA A 96 -16.23 12.17 14.66
CA ALA A 96 -17.50 12.90 14.58
C ALA A 96 -18.41 12.47 13.42
N HIS A 97 -17.83 11.87 12.39
CA HIS A 97 -18.54 11.43 11.19
C HIS A 97 -18.71 9.90 11.10
N GLY A 98 -18.28 9.14 12.11
CA GLY A 98 -18.52 7.71 12.23
C GLY A 98 -17.46 6.80 11.63
N ALA A 99 -16.34 7.31 11.11
CA ALA A 99 -15.17 6.51 10.76
C ALA A 99 -14.43 6.05 12.03
N LEU A 100 -13.88 4.84 12.03
CA LEU A 100 -13.06 4.34 13.14
C LEU A 100 -11.66 4.97 13.08
N VAL A 101 -11.25 5.63 14.16
CA VAL A 101 -9.90 6.18 14.33
C VAL A 101 -9.09 5.25 15.21
N THR A 102 -7.92 4.84 14.75
CA THR A 102 -7.02 3.93 15.46
C THR A 102 -5.56 4.38 15.35
N GLU A 103 -4.71 3.81 16.19
CA GLU A 103 -3.28 4.12 16.23
C GLU A 103 -2.42 2.86 16.04
N THR A 104 -1.40 2.98 15.19
CA THR A 104 -0.47 1.89 14.93
C THR A 104 0.77 1.88 15.84
N GLY A 105 0.87 2.87 16.75
CA GLY A 105 1.99 3.03 17.67
C GLY A 105 3.25 3.54 16.97
N GLU A 106 4.41 3.03 17.38
CA GLU A 106 5.69 3.51 16.88
C GLU A 106 5.91 3.24 15.38
N ARG A 107 5.35 2.12 14.88
CA ARG A 107 5.46 1.74 13.47
C ARG A 107 4.26 2.25 12.68
N THR A 108 4.44 3.42 12.07
CA THR A 108 3.37 4.08 11.30
C THR A 108 3.46 3.79 9.79
N GLY A 109 4.31 2.88 9.38
CA GLY A 109 4.54 2.47 8.00
C GLY A 109 5.08 1.05 7.90
N ARG A 110 5.34 0.60 6.68
CA ARG A 110 5.94 -0.71 6.41
C ARG A 110 7.34 -0.82 6.99
N SER A 111 7.71 -2.06 7.33
CA SER A 111 9.03 -2.44 7.82
C SER A 111 9.77 -3.27 6.76
N PRO A 112 10.30 -2.67 5.68
CA PRO A 112 10.87 -3.42 4.56
C PRO A 112 12.11 -4.24 4.96
N ASN A 113 12.85 -3.81 5.98
CA ASN A 113 14.03 -4.51 6.48
C ASN A 113 13.70 -5.70 7.40
N ASP A 114 12.42 -5.87 7.75
CA ASP A 114 11.93 -6.93 8.64
C ASP A 114 11.05 -7.94 7.87
N LYS A 115 11.16 -7.93 6.54
CA LYS A 115 10.46 -8.88 5.65
C LYS A 115 11.42 -9.98 5.22
N TYR A 116 10.97 -11.22 5.36
CA TYR A 116 11.73 -12.43 5.03
C TYR A 116 10.91 -13.37 4.18
N ILE A 117 11.61 -14.12 3.33
CA ILE A 117 11.04 -15.24 2.55
C ILE A 117 11.75 -16.51 2.99
N VAL A 118 10.97 -17.57 3.28
CA VAL A 118 11.56 -18.86 3.64
C VAL A 118 12.22 -19.48 2.41
N ASP A 119 13.51 -19.77 2.51
CA ASP A 119 14.27 -20.42 1.45
C ASP A 119 13.96 -21.93 1.45
N GLU A 120 13.07 -22.31 0.54
CA GLU A 120 12.70 -23.72 0.34
C GLU A 120 12.91 -24.16 -1.10
N PRO A 121 13.32 -25.41 -1.34
CA PRO A 121 13.66 -25.90 -2.69
C PRO A 121 12.55 -25.75 -3.73
N SER A 122 11.29 -25.71 -3.31
CA SER A 122 10.14 -25.58 -4.21
C SER A 122 9.98 -24.21 -4.84
N VAL A 123 10.64 -23.17 -4.28
CA VAL A 123 10.49 -21.78 -4.70
C VAL A 123 11.81 -21.01 -4.80
N SER A 124 12.91 -21.54 -4.24
CA SER A 124 14.21 -20.87 -4.13
C SER A 124 14.73 -20.34 -5.47
N ASP A 125 14.59 -21.14 -6.54
CA ASP A 125 15.07 -20.78 -7.88
C ASP A 125 14.23 -19.66 -8.55
N ASP A 126 13.03 -19.42 -8.06
CA ASP A 126 12.14 -18.35 -8.58
C ASP A 126 12.38 -16.99 -7.91
N ILE A 127 13.07 -16.98 -6.76
CA ILE A 127 13.25 -15.77 -5.97
C ILE A 127 14.53 -15.02 -6.41
N ASN A 128 14.37 -13.75 -6.66
CA ASN A 128 15.50 -12.84 -6.86
C ASN A 128 16.05 -12.42 -5.50
N TRP A 129 16.89 -13.29 -4.93
CA TRP A 129 17.49 -13.09 -3.60
C TRP A 129 18.41 -11.87 -3.54
N GLY A 130 18.42 -11.17 -2.42
CA GLY A 130 19.27 -10.02 -2.16
C GLY A 130 18.73 -9.13 -1.04
N ASP A 131 19.10 -7.85 -1.06
CA ASP A 131 18.72 -6.89 -0.01
C ASP A 131 17.21 -6.64 0.10
N VAL A 132 16.46 -6.91 -0.96
CA VAL A 132 15.00 -6.72 -1.01
C VAL A 132 14.25 -7.99 -0.62
N ASN A 133 14.70 -9.13 -1.14
CA ASN A 133 14.13 -10.45 -0.83
C ASN A 133 15.11 -11.20 0.06
N VAL A 134 15.02 -10.93 1.36
CA VAL A 134 15.91 -11.51 2.37
C VAL A 134 15.45 -12.93 2.72
N SER A 135 16.36 -13.89 2.64
CA SER A 135 16.06 -15.28 2.99
C SER A 135 16.03 -15.50 4.50
N THR A 136 15.18 -16.44 4.92
CA THR A 136 15.26 -17.09 6.24
C THR A 136 15.11 -18.59 6.07
N ASP A 137 15.59 -19.37 7.04
CA ASP A 137 15.48 -20.82 6.99
C ASP A 137 14.15 -21.35 7.54
N LEU A 138 13.84 -22.60 7.23
CA LEU A 138 12.62 -23.29 7.66
C LEU A 138 12.57 -23.48 9.19
N ASP A 139 13.71 -23.64 9.85
CA ASP A 139 13.78 -23.80 11.31
C ASP A 139 13.38 -22.51 12.02
N THR A 140 13.86 -21.36 11.53
CA THR A 140 13.47 -20.02 12.02
C THR A 140 11.98 -19.79 11.80
N PHE A 141 11.45 -20.07 10.60
CA PHE A 141 10.02 -19.96 10.34
C PHE A 141 9.20 -20.85 11.28
N THR A 142 9.58 -22.12 11.44
CA THR A 142 8.86 -23.08 12.29
C THR A 142 8.83 -22.63 13.74
N ARG A 143 9.95 -22.13 14.26
CA ARG A 143 10.05 -21.58 15.62
C ARG A 143 9.19 -20.34 15.80
N MET A 144 9.27 -19.38 14.86
CA MET A 144 8.49 -18.15 14.93
C MET A 144 6.99 -18.41 14.78
N ARG A 145 6.62 -19.31 13.86
CA ARG A 145 5.25 -19.76 13.70
C ARG A 145 4.67 -20.35 14.98
N ALA A 146 5.42 -21.22 15.64
CA ALA A 146 4.98 -21.80 16.90
C ALA A 146 4.72 -20.74 17.97
N LYS A 147 5.60 -19.72 18.09
CA LYS A 147 5.40 -18.60 19.01
C LYS A 147 4.15 -17.76 18.67
N VAL A 148 3.92 -17.46 17.38
CA VAL A 148 2.73 -16.72 16.91
C VAL A 148 1.46 -17.50 17.20
N VAL A 149 1.45 -18.80 16.92
CA VAL A 149 0.31 -19.70 17.17
C VAL A 149 0.00 -19.79 18.67
N ASP A 150 1.02 -19.94 19.51
CA ASP A 150 0.86 -19.93 20.96
C ASP A 150 0.32 -18.60 21.48
N PHE A 151 0.87 -17.48 21.00
CA PHE A 151 0.39 -16.13 21.34
C PHE A 151 -1.08 -15.94 20.95
N LEU A 152 -1.47 -16.29 19.72
CA LEU A 152 -2.85 -16.17 19.24
C LEU A 152 -3.80 -17.09 20.02
N SER A 153 -3.37 -18.30 20.39
CA SER A 153 -4.17 -19.24 21.16
C SER A 153 -4.53 -18.74 22.57
N GLN A 154 -3.72 -17.83 23.11
CA GLN A 154 -3.89 -17.27 24.46
C GLN A 154 -4.72 -15.98 24.50
N GLN A 155 -5.15 -15.48 23.34
CA GLN A 155 -5.92 -14.23 23.30
C GLN A 155 -7.36 -14.43 23.78
N ASP A 156 -7.94 -13.37 24.36
CA ASP A 156 -9.33 -13.31 24.81
C ASP A 156 -10.33 -13.31 23.64
N ALA A 157 -9.87 -12.90 22.45
CA ALA A 157 -10.64 -12.91 21.22
C ALA A 157 -9.76 -13.12 20.00
N LEU A 158 -10.25 -13.88 19.02
CA LEU A 158 -9.69 -13.99 17.68
C LEU A 158 -10.73 -13.59 16.64
N PHE A 159 -10.25 -12.93 15.60
CA PHE A 159 -11.07 -12.49 14.47
C PHE A 159 -10.56 -13.15 13.20
N VAL A 160 -11.46 -13.76 12.45
CA VAL A 160 -11.16 -14.51 11.23
C VAL A 160 -11.98 -13.94 10.07
N GLN A 161 -11.32 -13.65 8.95
CA GLN A 161 -11.96 -13.31 7.69
C GLN A 161 -11.49 -14.26 6.60
N ASP A 162 -12.44 -14.85 5.90
CA ASP A 162 -12.25 -15.63 4.68
C ASP A 162 -12.59 -14.76 3.49
N LEU A 163 -11.59 -14.49 2.66
CA LEU A 163 -11.62 -13.46 1.64
C LEU A 163 -10.95 -13.97 0.36
N TYR A 164 -10.95 -13.16 -0.68
CA TYR A 164 -10.21 -13.41 -1.91
C TYR A 164 -9.31 -12.24 -2.26
N CYS A 165 -8.13 -12.53 -2.80
CA CYS A 165 -7.28 -11.54 -3.46
C CYS A 165 -7.45 -11.71 -4.98
N GLY A 166 -8.13 -10.75 -5.63
CA GLY A 166 -8.46 -10.77 -7.05
C GLY A 166 -9.96 -10.77 -7.35
N ALA A 167 -10.40 -9.82 -8.17
CA ALA A 167 -11.81 -9.68 -8.59
C ALA A 167 -12.19 -10.64 -9.71
N ASP A 168 -11.23 -11.21 -10.44
CA ASP A 168 -11.50 -12.32 -11.37
C ASP A 168 -11.42 -13.65 -10.61
N PHE A 169 -12.57 -14.21 -10.27
CA PHE A 169 -12.67 -15.43 -9.47
C PHE A 169 -12.08 -16.69 -10.15
N SER A 170 -11.77 -16.64 -11.45
CA SER A 170 -11.03 -17.73 -12.11
C SER A 170 -9.54 -17.73 -11.72
N GLU A 171 -9.02 -16.59 -11.25
CA GLU A 171 -7.61 -16.37 -10.90
C GLU A 171 -7.42 -15.89 -9.46
N ALA A 172 -8.52 -15.63 -8.76
CA ALA A 172 -8.50 -15.13 -7.39
C ALA A 172 -7.87 -16.14 -6.43
N LEU A 173 -7.06 -15.63 -5.51
CA LEU A 173 -6.45 -16.41 -4.44
C LEU A 173 -7.39 -16.40 -3.22
N PRO A 174 -7.94 -17.58 -2.79
CA PRO A 174 -8.68 -17.66 -1.54
C PRO A 174 -7.71 -17.50 -0.35
N ILE A 175 -8.01 -16.57 0.54
CA ILE A 175 -7.16 -16.27 1.69
C ILE A 175 -7.96 -16.29 2.99
N ARG A 176 -7.27 -16.63 4.09
CA ARG A 176 -7.76 -16.48 5.46
C ARG A 176 -6.86 -15.51 6.21
N VAL A 177 -7.46 -14.57 6.92
CA VAL A 177 -6.73 -13.66 7.82
C VAL A 177 -7.19 -13.93 9.25
N VAL A 178 -6.25 -14.26 10.12
CA VAL A 178 -6.47 -14.48 11.55
C VAL A 178 -5.70 -13.43 12.34
N ASN A 179 -6.38 -12.71 13.22
CA ASN A 179 -5.77 -11.72 14.11
C ASN A 179 -6.56 -11.59 15.41
N HIS A 180 -6.06 -10.80 16.38
CA HIS A 180 -6.70 -10.63 17.68
C HIS A 180 -7.25 -9.21 17.93
N ASN A 181 -7.19 -8.32 16.91
CA ASN A 181 -7.81 -7.02 16.97
C ASN A 181 -8.95 -6.92 15.93
N ALA A 182 -10.10 -6.46 16.37
CA ALA A 182 -11.27 -6.28 15.50
C ALA A 182 -11.01 -5.24 14.38
N TRP A 183 -10.26 -4.16 14.69
CA TRP A 183 -9.95 -3.14 13.69
C TRP A 183 -9.05 -3.64 12.56
N HIS A 184 -8.06 -4.51 12.84
CA HIS A 184 -7.24 -5.14 11.80
C HIS A 184 -8.08 -6.08 10.92
N ASN A 185 -9.07 -6.75 11.52
CA ASN A 185 -9.99 -7.59 10.79
C ASN A 185 -10.93 -6.75 9.92
N THR A 186 -11.35 -5.55 10.38
CA THR A 186 -12.07 -4.56 9.56
C THR A 186 -11.21 -4.10 8.39
N PHE A 187 -9.92 -3.82 8.61
CA PHE A 187 -8.97 -3.49 7.55
C PHE A 187 -8.87 -4.60 6.51
N ALA A 188 -8.65 -5.85 6.94
CA ALA A 188 -8.58 -6.99 6.02
C ALA A 188 -9.86 -7.12 5.18
N ARG A 189 -11.04 -6.96 5.82
CA ARG A 189 -12.34 -6.96 5.15
C ARG A 189 -12.49 -5.82 4.14
N ASN A 190 -11.95 -4.64 4.42
CA ASN A 190 -11.95 -3.53 3.49
C ASN A 190 -11.05 -3.81 2.28
N MET A 191 -9.85 -4.34 2.54
CA MET A 191 -8.80 -4.45 1.52
C MET A 191 -8.95 -5.64 0.58
N PHE A 192 -9.56 -6.73 1.00
CA PHE A 192 -9.72 -7.91 0.16
C PHE A 192 -11.14 -8.07 -0.36
N ILE A 193 -11.30 -8.86 -1.43
CA ILE A 193 -12.60 -9.14 -2.04
C ILE A 193 -13.43 -9.99 -1.07
N ARG A 194 -14.60 -9.51 -0.74
CA ARG A 194 -15.55 -10.18 0.15
C ARG A 194 -16.36 -11.21 -0.62
N PRO A 195 -16.36 -12.49 -0.20
CA PRO A 195 -17.20 -13.50 -0.84
C PRO A 195 -18.68 -13.26 -0.57
N GLY A 196 -19.52 -13.61 -1.53
CA GLY A 196 -20.95 -13.80 -1.27
C GLY A 196 -21.21 -15.06 -0.43
N ALA A 197 -22.43 -15.23 0.09
CA ALA A 197 -22.77 -16.35 0.98
C ALA A 197 -22.48 -17.74 0.37
N GLU A 198 -22.72 -17.92 -0.92
CA GLU A 198 -22.46 -19.18 -1.62
C GLU A 198 -20.96 -19.47 -1.74
N GLN A 199 -20.15 -18.45 -2.01
CA GLN A 199 -18.69 -18.55 -2.11
C GLN A 199 -18.09 -18.79 -0.73
N LEU A 200 -18.58 -18.11 0.30
CA LEU A 200 -18.14 -18.29 1.67
C LEU A 200 -18.38 -19.72 2.18
N ALA A 201 -19.54 -20.31 1.84
CA ALA A 201 -19.88 -21.69 2.21
C ALA A 201 -18.96 -22.74 1.57
N LYS A 202 -18.23 -22.39 0.51
CA LYS A 202 -17.28 -23.26 -0.22
C LYS A 202 -15.85 -22.80 -0.08
N HIS A 203 -15.59 -21.79 0.78
CA HIS A 203 -14.27 -21.19 0.92
C HIS A 203 -13.28 -22.18 1.56
N GLU A 204 -12.23 -22.48 0.83
CA GLU A 204 -11.06 -23.22 1.31
C GLU A 204 -9.84 -22.32 1.12
N PRO A 205 -9.22 -21.82 2.21
CA PRO A 205 -8.10 -20.87 2.07
C PRO A 205 -6.90 -21.58 1.43
N GLU A 206 -6.37 -20.95 0.38
CA GLU A 206 -5.10 -21.39 -0.20
C GLU A 206 -3.91 -20.75 0.51
N PHE A 207 -4.07 -19.50 0.97
CA PHE A 207 -3.08 -18.81 1.80
C PHE A 207 -3.69 -18.33 3.11
N THR A 208 -2.90 -18.40 4.19
CA THR A 208 -3.31 -17.93 5.51
C THR A 208 -2.36 -16.85 6.03
N VAL A 209 -2.90 -15.75 6.55
CA VAL A 209 -2.15 -14.71 7.26
C VAL A 209 -2.44 -14.82 8.75
N LEU A 210 -1.42 -15.14 9.53
CA LEU A 210 -1.44 -15.10 10.99
C LEU A 210 -0.83 -13.78 11.45
N HIS A 211 -1.66 -12.86 11.92
CA HIS A 211 -1.24 -11.52 12.32
C HIS A 211 -1.36 -11.34 13.83
N ALA A 212 -0.21 -11.20 14.49
CA ALA A 212 -0.05 -11.02 15.93
C ALA A 212 0.61 -9.67 16.24
N PRO A 213 -0.10 -8.52 16.07
CA PRO A 213 0.49 -7.19 16.09
C PRO A 213 1.18 -6.82 17.41
N HIS A 214 0.76 -7.41 18.54
CA HIS A 214 1.34 -7.17 19.85
C HIS A 214 2.37 -8.25 20.28
N PHE A 215 2.63 -9.24 19.43
CA PHE A 215 3.70 -10.21 19.66
C PHE A 215 5.00 -9.66 19.08
N GLU A 216 5.96 -9.33 19.93
CA GLU A 216 7.28 -8.85 19.55
C GLU A 216 8.30 -10.00 19.62
N ALA A 217 9.12 -10.13 18.58
CA ALA A 217 10.23 -11.07 18.57
C ALA A 217 11.38 -10.61 19.48
N ASP A 218 12.16 -11.52 19.94
CA ASP A 218 13.51 -11.24 20.45
C ASP A 218 14.49 -11.33 19.28
N ALA A 219 14.91 -10.17 18.75
CA ALA A 219 15.68 -10.10 17.53
C ALA A 219 16.95 -10.97 17.55
N GLU A 220 17.68 -11.00 18.69
CA GLU A 220 18.93 -11.75 18.82
C GLU A 220 18.69 -13.26 18.88
N SER A 221 17.78 -13.72 19.75
CA SER A 221 17.53 -15.15 19.94
C SER A 221 16.70 -15.76 18.81
N ASP A 222 15.91 -14.94 18.10
CA ASP A 222 15.08 -15.37 16.98
C ASP A 222 15.78 -15.26 15.63
N GLY A 223 16.95 -14.61 15.58
CA GLY A 223 17.70 -14.46 14.33
C GLY A 223 17.06 -13.49 13.35
N LEU A 224 16.37 -12.46 13.86
CA LEU A 224 15.68 -11.44 13.09
C LEU A 224 16.34 -10.08 13.24
N ASN A 225 16.00 -9.15 12.35
CA ASN A 225 16.60 -7.83 12.32
C ASN A 225 16.07 -6.91 13.45
N SER A 226 14.81 -7.09 13.83
CA SER A 226 14.16 -6.32 14.90
C SER A 226 13.06 -7.12 15.58
N GLN A 227 12.32 -6.49 16.50
CA GLN A 227 11.14 -7.08 17.14
C GLN A 227 9.96 -7.28 16.17
N CYS A 228 9.99 -6.58 15.03
CA CYS A 228 9.00 -6.72 13.96
C CYS A 228 9.44 -7.79 12.96
N PHE A 229 8.48 -8.50 12.40
CA PHE A 229 8.73 -9.46 11.31
C PHE A 229 7.51 -9.66 10.43
N VAL A 230 7.80 -9.88 9.15
CA VAL A 230 6.87 -10.38 8.14
C VAL A 230 7.56 -11.54 7.46
N ILE A 231 7.16 -12.77 7.72
CA ILE A 231 7.79 -13.96 7.12
C ILE A 231 6.78 -14.64 6.21
N VAL A 232 7.16 -14.78 4.93
CA VAL A 232 6.34 -15.44 3.91
C VAL A 232 6.92 -16.83 3.65
N ASN A 233 6.13 -17.87 3.87
CA ASN A 233 6.44 -19.23 3.46
C ASN A 233 5.51 -19.66 2.31
N TYR A 234 6.03 -19.65 1.09
CA TYR A 234 5.27 -20.01 -0.09
C TYR A 234 4.93 -21.49 -0.16
N ALA A 235 5.80 -22.38 0.33
CA ALA A 235 5.58 -23.81 0.35
C ALA A 235 4.50 -24.21 1.37
N ALA A 236 4.53 -23.59 2.57
CA ALA A 236 3.49 -23.76 3.58
C ALA A 236 2.23 -22.98 3.29
N LYS A 237 2.26 -22.06 2.30
CA LYS A 237 1.15 -21.15 1.94
C LYS A 237 0.68 -20.31 3.13
N GLU A 238 1.64 -19.78 3.89
CA GLU A 238 1.37 -19.05 5.11
C GLU A 238 2.25 -17.80 5.23
N VAL A 239 1.68 -16.74 5.79
CA VAL A 239 2.37 -15.52 6.19
C VAL A 239 2.19 -15.33 7.68
N ILE A 240 3.28 -15.09 8.40
CA ILE A 240 3.25 -14.70 9.81
C ILE A 240 3.75 -13.28 9.97
N ILE A 241 3.00 -12.45 10.70
CA ILE A 241 3.28 -11.04 10.95
C ILE A 241 3.23 -10.78 12.45
N GLY A 242 4.28 -10.18 13.01
CA GLY A 242 4.33 -9.77 14.41
C GLY A 242 5.08 -8.47 14.64
N GLY A 243 4.93 -7.88 15.82
CA GLY A 243 5.63 -6.67 16.27
C GLY A 243 5.27 -5.39 15.49
N THR A 244 4.19 -5.39 14.72
CA THR A 244 3.68 -4.20 14.04
C THR A 244 2.17 -4.15 14.01
N ARG A 245 1.61 -2.99 14.32
CA ARG A 245 0.18 -2.69 14.17
C ARG A 245 -0.13 -2.00 12.83
N TYR A 246 0.86 -1.69 12.00
CA TYR A 246 0.62 -1.12 10.68
C TYR A 246 -0.09 -2.14 9.78
N ALA A 247 -1.38 -1.90 9.54
CA ALA A 247 -2.24 -2.89 8.87
C ALA A 247 -1.85 -3.17 7.41
N GLY A 248 -1.14 -2.24 6.77
CA GLY A 248 -0.67 -2.39 5.39
C GLY A 248 0.23 -3.59 5.14
N GLU A 249 0.85 -4.19 6.17
CA GLU A 249 1.64 -5.43 6.01
C GLU A 249 0.76 -6.64 5.66
N ILE A 250 -0.49 -6.71 6.19
CA ILE A 250 -1.45 -7.77 5.84
C ILE A 250 -1.73 -7.75 4.33
N LYS A 251 -2.02 -6.57 3.78
CA LYS A 251 -2.29 -6.38 2.35
C LYS A 251 -1.06 -6.69 1.49
N LYS A 252 0.08 -6.08 1.83
CA LYS A 252 1.28 -6.12 1.00
C LYS A 252 1.98 -7.47 1.00
N SER A 253 1.84 -8.28 2.05
CA SER A 253 2.34 -9.65 2.07
C SER A 253 1.60 -10.53 1.04
N ILE A 254 0.28 -10.41 0.95
CA ILE A 254 -0.51 -11.13 -0.06
C ILE A 254 -0.26 -10.60 -1.47
N PHE A 255 -0.03 -9.29 -1.63
CA PHE A 255 0.43 -8.75 -2.92
C PHE A 255 1.75 -9.40 -3.37
N SER A 256 2.72 -9.58 -2.46
CA SER A 256 3.96 -10.32 -2.78
C SER A 256 3.68 -11.78 -3.15
N VAL A 257 2.68 -12.42 -2.53
CA VAL A 257 2.26 -13.77 -2.91
C VAL A 257 1.72 -13.80 -4.34
N MET A 258 0.84 -12.87 -4.71
CA MET A 258 0.31 -12.74 -6.07
C MET A 258 1.43 -12.51 -7.08
N ASN A 259 2.45 -11.72 -6.72
CA ASN A 259 3.61 -11.42 -7.57
C ASN A 259 4.52 -12.64 -7.83
N LEU A 260 4.43 -13.71 -7.02
CA LEU A 260 5.12 -14.97 -7.31
C LEU A 260 4.26 -15.95 -8.11
N ILE A 261 2.97 -16.07 -7.76
CA ILE A 261 2.14 -17.14 -8.32
C ILE A 261 1.56 -16.82 -9.69
N LEU A 262 1.20 -15.55 -9.95
CA LEU A 262 0.54 -15.16 -11.19
C LEU A 262 1.44 -15.17 -12.43
N PRO A 263 2.72 -14.75 -12.37
CA PRO A 263 3.61 -14.86 -13.53
C PRO A 263 3.74 -16.28 -14.06
N LYS A 264 3.74 -17.27 -13.17
CA LYS A 264 3.78 -18.71 -13.55
C LYS A 264 2.53 -19.18 -14.33
N LYS A 265 1.45 -18.38 -14.29
CA LYS A 265 0.21 -18.59 -15.04
C LYS A 265 0.10 -17.68 -16.28
N GLY A 266 1.14 -16.89 -16.61
CA GLY A 266 1.11 -15.91 -17.69
C GLY A 266 0.26 -14.67 -17.40
N ILE A 267 -0.01 -14.38 -16.14
CA ILE A 267 -0.75 -13.20 -15.67
C ILE A 267 0.26 -12.20 -15.12
N LEU A 268 0.19 -10.95 -15.59
CA LEU A 268 1.04 -9.87 -15.09
C LEU A 268 0.43 -9.25 -13.84
N PRO A 269 1.02 -9.44 -12.66
CA PRO A 269 0.66 -8.68 -11.47
C PRO A 269 1.32 -7.30 -11.51
N MET A 270 0.61 -6.27 -11.06
CA MET A 270 1.02 -4.88 -11.26
C MET A 270 0.75 -4.03 -10.02
N HIS A 271 1.76 -3.25 -9.60
CA HIS A 271 1.59 -2.16 -8.66
C HIS A 271 1.19 -0.90 -9.45
N CYS A 272 -0.07 -0.78 -9.78
CA CYS A 272 -0.61 0.28 -10.61
C CYS A 272 -2.05 0.60 -10.21
N SER A 273 -2.54 1.80 -10.52
CA SER A 273 -3.98 2.07 -10.57
C SER A 273 -4.54 1.78 -11.97
N ALA A 274 -5.85 1.58 -12.08
CA ALA A 274 -6.53 1.31 -13.34
C ALA A 274 -7.91 1.96 -13.40
N ASN A 275 -8.27 2.44 -14.59
CA ASN A 275 -9.59 2.99 -14.88
C ASN A 275 -10.05 2.63 -16.30
N THR A 276 -11.35 2.83 -16.57
CA THR A 276 -11.91 2.50 -17.88
C THR A 276 -13.10 3.41 -18.23
N THR A 277 -13.32 3.62 -19.52
CA THR A 277 -14.59 4.15 -20.06
C THR A 277 -15.60 3.03 -20.36
N GLY A 278 -15.22 1.76 -20.16
CA GLY A 278 -15.91 0.57 -20.64
C GLY A 278 -15.26 0.01 -21.89
N GLU A 279 -14.91 0.84 -22.83
CA GLU A 279 -14.26 0.46 -24.11
C GLU A 279 -12.74 0.67 -24.07
N ASN A 280 -12.28 1.70 -23.36
CA ASN A 280 -10.88 2.08 -23.25
C ASN A 280 -10.40 1.95 -21.80
N THR A 281 -9.54 0.98 -21.54
CA THR A 281 -8.89 0.75 -20.25
C THR A 281 -7.49 1.35 -20.26
N ALA A 282 -7.10 1.97 -19.14
CA ALA A 282 -5.77 2.47 -18.89
C ALA A 282 -5.24 2.00 -17.54
N ILE A 283 -3.93 1.71 -17.51
CA ILE A 283 -3.20 1.39 -16.28
C ILE A 283 -2.11 2.43 -16.02
N PHE A 284 -1.89 2.74 -14.73
CA PHE A 284 -1.01 3.83 -14.31
C PHE A 284 0.00 3.31 -13.31
N PHE A 285 1.24 3.16 -13.74
CA PHE A 285 2.37 2.89 -12.86
C PHE A 285 2.93 4.19 -12.29
N GLY A 286 3.43 4.13 -11.07
CA GLY A 286 4.07 5.29 -10.44
C GLY A 286 4.28 5.08 -8.95
N LEU A 287 5.35 5.66 -8.43
CA LEU A 287 5.67 5.63 -7.01
C LEU A 287 4.83 6.67 -6.23
N SER A 288 4.91 6.62 -4.91
CA SER A 288 4.26 7.63 -4.06
C SER A 288 4.70 9.05 -4.44
N GLY A 289 3.75 9.98 -4.54
CA GLY A 289 4.02 11.39 -4.89
C GLY A 289 4.09 11.70 -6.39
N THR A 290 3.99 10.70 -7.28
CA THR A 290 3.93 10.92 -8.74
C THR A 290 2.54 11.34 -9.23
N GLY A 291 1.51 11.26 -8.38
CA GLY A 291 0.14 11.61 -8.72
C GLY A 291 -0.71 10.44 -9.21
N LYS A 292 -0.30 9.17 -8.97
CA LYS A 292 -1.02 7.97 -9.43
C LYS A 292 -2.51 8.02 -9.12
N THR A 293 -2.89 8.15 -7.85
CA THR A 293 -4.29 8.20 -7.41
C THR A 293 -5.04 9.40 -7.98
N THR A 294 -4.46 10.59 -7.90
CA THR A 294 -5.07 11.83 -8.38
C THR A 294 -5.29 11.85 -9.90
N LEU A 295 -4.34 11.29 -10.68
CA LEU A 295 -4.42 11.30 -12.14
C LEU A 295 -5.28 10.17 -12.70
N SER A 296 -5.35 9.02 -12.02
CA SER A 296 -6.26 7.93 -12.40
C SER A 296 -7.71 8.20 -12.03
N ALA A 297 -7.97 9.11 -11.08
CA ALA A 297 -9.31 9.57 -10.73
C ALA A 297 -9.79 10.61 -11.76
N ASP A 298 -10.65 10.19 -12.67
CA ASP A 298 -11.27 11.02 -13.70
C ASP A 298 -12.78 10.82 -13.68
N PRO A 299 -13.60 11.89 -13.66
CA PRO A 299 -15.06 11.75 -13.65
C PRO A 299 -15.63 11.07 -14.90
N LYS A 300 -14.86 11.03 -16.01
CA LYS A 300 -15.28 10.36 -17.27
C LYS A 300 -14.86 8.87 -17.31
N ARG A 301 -14.03 8.41 -16.40
CA ARG A 301 -13.45 7.06 -16.39
C ARG A 301 -13.71 6.39 -15.04
N ALA A 302 -14.40 5.26 -15.07
CA ALA A 302 -14.71 4.50 -13.85
C ALA A 302 -13.45 3.85 -13.27
N LEU A 303 -13.24 3.98 -11.98
CA LEU A 303 -12.14 3.34 -11.24
C LEU A 303 -12.31 1.81 -11.27
N ILE A 304 -11.26 1.08 -11.65
CA ILE A 304 -11.16 -0.37 -11.47
C ILE A 304 -10.52 -0.64 -10.11
N GLY A 305 -9.46 0.07 -9.78
CA GLY A 305 -8.76 0.06 -8.51
C GLY A 305 -7.62 1.08 -8.47
N ASP A 306 -7.12 1.39 -7.27
CA ASP A 306 -6.17 2.49 -7.07
C ASP A 306 -4.70 2.04 -6.89
N ASP A 307 -4.41 0.71 -6.67
CA ASP A 307 -3.06 0.31 -6.26
C ASP A 307 -2.56 -1.03 -6.82
N GLU A 308 -3.35 -2.12 -6.82
CA GLU A 308 -2.87 -3.48 -7.14
C GLU A 308 -3.80 -4.20 -8.13
N HIS A 309 -3.25 -4.66 -9.25
CA HIS A 309 -4.03 -5.29 -10.32
C HIS A 309 -3.32 -6.51 -10.93
N GLY A 310 -4.10 -7.38 -11.57
CA GLY A 310 -3.63 -8.39 -12.49
C GLY A 310 -4.07 -8.11 -13.92
N TRP A 311 -3.21 -8.36 -14.90
CA TRP A 311 -3.56 -8.36 -16.31
C TRP A 311 -3.55 -9.79 -16.84
N GLY A 312 -4.72 -10.41 -16.86
CA GLY A 312 -4.94 -11.79 -17.29
C GLY A 312 -5.44 -11.92 -18.73
N ALA A 313 -5.98 -13.08 -19.05
CA ALA A 313 -6.51 -13.40 -20.36
C ALA A 313 -7.79 -12.61 -20.73
N ASN A 314 -8.54 -12.14 -19.72
CA ASN A 314 -9.81 -11.43 -19.90
C ASN A 314 -9.69 -9.90 -19.73
N GLY A 315 -8.47 -9.38 -19.54
CA GLY A 315 -8.22 -7.98 -19.25
C GLY A 315 -7.66 -7.75 -17.86
N VAL A 316 -7.85 -6.54 -17.32
CA VAL A 316 -7.36 -6.11 -16.02
C VAL A 316 -8.40 -6.38 -14.94
N PHE A 317 -7.95 -6.87 -13.77
CA PHE A 317 -8.77 -7.05 -12.59
C PHE A 317 -8.06 -6.53 -11.34
N ASN A 318 -8.82 -5.93 -10.45
CA ASN A 318 -8.31 -5.44 -9.16
C ASN A 318 -8.04 -6.62 -8.22
N PHE A 319 -6.95 -6.57 -7.45
CA PHE A 319 -6.69 -7.53 -6.38
C PHE A 319 -7.50 -7.23 -5.12
N GLU A 320 -7.96 -6.00 -4.99
CA GLU A 320 -8.49 -5.45 -3.75
C GLU A 320 -10.00 -5.24 -3.80
N GLY A 321 -10.61 -5.34 -2.63
CA GLY A 321 -12.01 -5.00 -2.38
C GLY A 321 -12.21 -3.57 -1.87
N GLY A 322 -11.14 -2.79 -1.76
CA GLY A 322 -11.16 -1.42 -1.23
C GLY A 322 -9.92 -0.64 -1.60
N CYS A 323 -9.78 0.52 -0.98
CA CYS A 323 -8.66 1.43 -1.19
C CYS A 323 -7.95 1.74 0.13
N TYR A 324 -6.64 1.97 0.06
CA TYR A 324 -5.80 2.34 1.20
C TYR A 324 -5.07 3.65 0.94
N ALA A 325 -5.82 4.73 1.05
CA ALA A 325 -5.36 6.07 0.68
C ALA A 325 -4.41 6.68 1.72
N LYS A 326 -3.45 7.47 1.25
CA LYS A 326 -2.68 8.40 2.09
C LYS A 326 -3.52 9.64 2.32
N LEU A 327 -3.66 10.04 3.60
CA LEU A 327 -4.60 11.10 3.99
C LEU A 327 -3.91 12.41 4.40
N ILE A 328 -2.57 12.45 4.42
CA ILE A 328 -1.88 13.71 4.71
C ILE A 328 -2.20 14.75 3.63
N ASP A 329 -2.54 15.96 4.07
CA ASP A 329 -2.96 17.08 3.23
C ASP A 329 -4.21 16.82 2.37
N LEU A 330 -5.02 15.80 2.72
CA LEU A 330 -6.28 15.53 2.04
C LEU A 330 -7.24 16.69 2.18
N SER A 331 -7.73 17.21 1.05
CA SER A 331 -8.74 18.26 1.00
C SER A 331 -9.98 17.84 0.20
N GLU A 332 -11.12 18.41 0.56
CA GLU A 332 -12.38 18.19 -0.19
C GLU A 332 -12.32 18.82 -1.58
N GLU A 333 -11.50 19.86 -1.78
CA GLU A 333 -11.35 20.54 -3.07
C GLU A 333 -10.55 19.71 -4.06
N ASP A 334 -9.43 19.10 -3.59
CA ASP A 334 -8.51 18.39 -4.47
C ASP A 334 -8.94 16.94 -4.73
N GLU A 335 -9.45 16.25 -3.69
CA GLU A 335 -9.80 14.82 -3.75
C GLU A 335 -11.16 14.53 -3.08
N PRO A 336 -12.26 15.11 -3.63
CA PRO A 336 -13.59 15.07 -3.00
C PRO A 336 -14.11 13.65 -2.77
N ALA A 337 -13.82 12.72 -3.68
CA ALA A 337 -14.26 11.33 -3.57
C ALA A 337 -13.60 10.61 -2.38
N ILE A 338 -12.29 10.78 -2.19
CA ILE A 338 -11.54 10.20 -1.07
C ILE A 338 -11.97 10.89 0.24
N PHE A 339 -12.07 12.22 0.23
CA PHE A 339 -12.50 12.99 1.40
C PHE A 339 -13.89 12.53 1.91
N ALA A 340 -14.83 12.30 1.01
CA ALA A 340 -16.16 11.81 1.37
C ALA A 340 -16.12 10.42 2.07
N THR A 341 -15.15 9.55 1.74
CA THR A 341 -15.01 8.24 2.38
C THR A 341 -14.60 8.34 3.84
N THR A 342 -13.83 9.36 4.23
CA THR A 342 -13.37 9.58 5.62
C THR A 342 -14.51 9.90 6.59
N ARG A 343 -15.70 10.19 6.05
CA ARG A 343 -16.93 10.50 6.79
C ARG A 343 -17.93 9.35 6.83
N LYS A 344 -17.54 8.16 6.38
CA LYS A 344 -18.44 6.99 6.30
C LYS A 344 -18.07 5.97 7.39
N HIS A 345 -19.10 5.42 8.04
CA HIS A 345 -18.96 4.24 8.89
C HIS A 345 -18.49 3.05 8.04
N GLY A 346 -17.48 2.33 8.50
CA GLY A 346 -16.79 1.29 7.71
C GLY A 346 -15.37 1.70 7.31
N THR A 347 -15.06 3.00 7.30
CA THR A 347 -13.70 3.50 7.09
C THR A 347 -12.88 3.36 8.36
N VAL A 348 -11.62 2.94 8.23
CA VAL A 348 -10.61 2.94 9.30
C VAL A 348 -9.58 4.02 8.99
N LEU A 349 -9.38 4.95 9.92
CA LEU A 349 -8.42 6.05 9.85
C LEU A 349 -7.24 5.75 10.78
N GLU A 350 -6.06 5.54 10.21
CA GLU A 350 -4.86 5.19 10.98
C GLU A 350 -4.02 6.45 11.26
N ASN A 351 -3.72 6.68 12.54
CA ASN A 351 -2.84 7.74 13.05
C ASN A 351 -3.32 9.17 12.75
N ILE A 352 -4.58 9.35 12.46
CA ILE A 352 -5.17 10.69 12.28
C ILE A 352 -5.31 11.36 13.66
N VAL A 353 -4.96 12.64 13.72
CA VAL A 353 -5.28 13.51 14.86
C VAL A 353 -6.71 13.99 14.71
N VAL A 354 -7.46 14.01 15.80
CA VAL A 354 -8.81 14.56 15.84
C VAL A 354 -8.86 15.71 16.85
N ASP A 355 -9.69 16.69 16.58
CA ASP A 355 -9.92 17.79 17.52
C ASP A 355 -10.83 17.38 18.70
N SER A 356 -11.17 18.35 19.56
CA SER A 356 -12.03 18.12 20.73
C SER A 356 -13.47 17.73 20.38
N GLU A 357 -13.90 17.95 19.15
CA GLU A 357 -15.22 17.56 18.64
C GLU A 357 -15.18 16.20 17.90
N GLY A 358 -13.99 15.60 17.77
CA GLY A 358 -13.76 14.34 17.07
C GLY A 358 -13.64 14.49 15.56
N VAL A 359 -13.39 15.72 15.07
CA VAL A 359 -13.21 15.98 13.63
C VAL A 359 -11.75 15.69 13.23
N PRO A 360 -11.52 14.87 12.18
CA PRO A 360 -10.16 14.57 11.70
C PRO A 360 -9.44 15.82 11.14
N ASP A 361 -8.17 16.00 11.56
CA ASP A 361 -7.23 16.97 10.97
C ASP A 361 -6.22 16.26 10.08
N PHE A 362 -6.36 16.42 8.76
CA PHE A 362 -5.49 15.80 7.78
C PHE A 362 -4.18 16.55 7.54
N HIS A 363 -4.00 17.73 8.12
CA HIS A 363 -2.76 18.52 8.04
C HIS A 363 -1.84 18.29 9.24
N ASP A 364 -2.36 17.70 10.33
CA ASP A 364 -1.56 17.41 11.51
C ASP A 364 -0.61 16.22 11.27
N THR A 365 0.69 16.50 11.35
CA THR A 365 1.78 15.51 11.17
C THR A 365 2.42 15.08 12.48
N SER A 366 1.85 15.46 13.63
CA SER A 366 2.45 15.23 14.95
C SER A 366 2.66 13.75 15.27
N LYS A 367 1.79 12.87 14.76
CA LYS A 367 1.94 11.41 14.90
C LYS A 367 2.79 10.82 13.76
N THR A 368 2.52 11.21 12.53
CA THR A 368 3.23 10.73 11.34
C THR A 368 2.82 11.52 10.10
N GLN A 369 3.69 11.54 9.08
CA GLN A 369 3.35 11.98 7.73
C GLN A 369 2.71 10.86 6.88
N ASN A 370 2.57 9.65 7.43
CA ASN A 370 2.01 8.49 6.75
C ASN A 370 0.62 8.12 7.29
N THR A 371 -0.22 9.12 7.51
CA THR A 371 -1.63 8.90 7.87
C THR A 371 -2.35 8.16 6.75
N ARG A 372 -3.22 7.20 7.12
CA ARG A 372 -3.89 6.31 6.15
C ARG A 372 -5.37 6.19 6.42
N GLY A 373 -6.13 5.92 5.34
CA GLY A 373 -7.53 5.54 5.42
C GLY A 373 -7.81 4.30 4.58
N SER A 374 -8.36 3.25 5.18
CA SER A 374 -8.87 2.10 4.45
C SER A 374 -10.39 2.13 4.39
N TYR A 375 -10.94 1.88 3.22
CA TYR A 375 -12.39 1.86 2.99
C TYR A 375 -12.76 0.93 1.84
N PRO A 376 -13.99 0.37 1.85
CA PRO A 376 -14.49 -0.45 0.74
C PRO A 376 -14.55 0.36 -0.57
N ILE A 377 -14.24 -0.27 -1.71
CA ILE A 377 -14.26 0.40 -3.02
C ILE A 377 -15.68 0.91 -3.37
N GLU A 378 -16.72 0.31 -2.80
CA GLU A 378 -18.11 0.74 -2.95
C GLU A 378 -18.38 2.15 -2.43
N PHE A 379 -17.44 2.72 -1.65
CA PHE A 379 -17.55 4.10 -1.20
C PHE A 379 -17.18 5.12 -2.28
N ILE A 380 -16.56 4.68 -3.36
CA ILE A 380 -16.29 5.48 -4.56
C ILE A 380 -17.44 5.30 -5.54
N ASP A 381 -18.14 6.38 -5.87
CA ASP A 381 -19.32 6.33 -6.73
C ASP A 381 -18.95 6.01 -8.18
N ASN A 382 -17.89 6.63 -8.71
CA ASN A 382 -17.42 6.43 -10.10
C ASN A 382 -16.43 5.27 -10.19
N ARG A 383 -16.93 4.04 -10.03
CA ARG A 383 -16.16 2.80 -10.15
C ARG A 383 -16.85 1.78 -11.04
N THR A 384 -16.12 0.79 -11.53
CA THR A 384 -16.70 -0.39 -12.18
C THR A 384 -17.45 -1.25 -11.16
N ALA A 385 -18.51 -1.91 -11.58
CA ALA A 385 -19.36 -2.69 -10.67
C ALA A 385 -18.65 -3.97 -10.15
N ASP A 386 -17.75 -4.52 -10.95
CA ASP A 386 -17.08 -5.80 -10.74
C ASP A 386 -15.56 -5.68 -10.56
N SER A 387 -15.03 -4.47 -10.42
CA SER A 387 -13.59 -4.17 -10.28
C SER A 387 -12.73 -4.78 -11.40
N LYS A 388 -13.26 -4.79 -12.64
CA LYS A 388 -12.59 -5.30 -13.84
C LYS A 388 -12.68 -4.32 -15.01
N GLY A 389 -11.76 -4.48 -15.96
CA GLY A 389 -11.73 -3.76 -17.23
C GLY A 389 -11.23 -4.65 -18.37
N GLY A 390 -11.38 -4.19 -19.60
CA GLY A 390 -10.78 -4.83 -20.78
C GLY A 390 -9.25 -4.78 -20.77
N HIS A 391 -8.64 -5.24 -21.85
CA HIS A 391 -7.19 -5.07 -22.05
C HIS A 391 -6.84 -3.59 -22.18
N PRO A 392 -5.78 -3.11 -21.50
CA PRO A 392 -5.37 -1.72 -21.59
C PRO A 392 -5.01 -1.30 -23.00
N GLN A 393 -5.57 -0.22 -23.49
CA GLN A 393 -5.10 0.46 -24.70
C GLN A 393 -3.93 1.40 -24.39
N ASN A 394 -3.85 1.87 -23.13
CA ASN A 394 -2.81 2.78 -22.68
C ASN A 394 -2.13 2.29 -21.40
N VAL A 395 -0.81 2.26 -21.43
CA VAL A 395 0.07 1.99 -20.28
C VAL A 395 0.78 3.30 -19.93
N ILE A 396 0.47 3.85 -18.77
CA ILE A 396 0.97 5.16 -18.33
C ILE A 396 2.04 4.95 -17.25
N PHE A 397 3.25 5.41 -17.51
CA PHE A 397 4.32 5.51 -16.51
C PHE A 397 4.37 6.94 -15.96
N LEU A 398 4.02 7.11 -14.69
CA LEU A 398 4.09 8.39 -14.01
C LEU A 398 5.44 8.54 -13.32
N THR A 399 6.15 9.62 -13.64
CA THR A 399 7.36 10.01 -12.94
C THR A 399 7.23 11.42 -12.40
N CYS A 400 8.04 11.75 -11.38
CA CYS A 400 8.19 13.10 -10.88
C CYS A 400 9.68 13.46 -10.98
N ASP A 401 10.11 13.97 -12.12
CA ASP A 401 11.49 14.34 -12.36
C ASP A 401 11.82 15.68 -11.69
N ALA A 402 12.67 15.65 -10.66
CA ALA A 402 13.12 16.85 -9.96
C ALA A 402 14.40 17.45 -10.55
N PHE A 403 14.96 16.84 -11.60
CA PHE A 403 16.09 17.38 -12.36
C PHE A 403 15.63 18.33 -13.46
N GLY A 404 14.35 18.26 -13.85
CA GLY A 404 13.73 19.17 -14.83
C GLY A 404 14.15 18.92 -16.27
N VAL A 405 14.57 17.69 -16.60
CA VAL A 405 15.12 17.33 -17.92
C VAL A 405 14.24 16.35 -18.69
N LEU A 406 13.42 15.53 -18.03
CA LEU A 406 12.53 14.63 -18.75
C LEU A 406 11.37 15.38 -19.40
N PRO A 407 11.00 14.99 -20.64
CA PRO A 407 9.83 15.55 -21.31
C PRO A 407 8.54 15.38 -20.48
N PRO A 408 7.61 16.33 -20.57
CA PRO A 408 6.35 16.25 -19.81
C PRO A 408 5.45 15.11 -20.28
N ILE A 409 5.55 14.71 -21.56
CA ILE A 409 4.92 13.53 -22.13
C ILE A 409 5.80 12.94 -23.21
N SER A 410 5.89 11.61 -23.25
CA SER A 410 6.61 10.88 -24.29
C SER A 410 5.91 9.57 -24.62
N ARG A 411 5.90 9.19 -25.88
CA ARG A 411 5.54 7.84 -26.32
C ARG A 411 6.77 6.95 -26.27
N LEU A 412 6.62 5.73 -25.75
CA LEU A 412 7.70 4.77 -25.60
C LEU A 412 7.54 3.61 -26.59
N THR A 413 8.64 3.12 -27.13
CA THR A 413 8.69 1.81 -27.79
C THR A 413 8.50 0.69 -26.75
N PRO A 414 8.13 -0.54 -27.13
CA PRO A 414 8.01 -1.67 -26.19
C PRO A 414 9.27 -1.89 -25.35
N SER A 415 10.46 -1.81 -25.96
CA SER A 415 11.73 -1.99 -25.25
C SER A 415 12.01 -0.85 -24.27
N GLN A 416 11.67 0.39 -24.61
CA GLN A 416 11.76 1.54 -23.70
C GLN A 416 10.76 1.40 -22.55
N ALA A 417 9.54 0.94 -22.84
CA ALA A 417 8.53 0.68 -21.82
C ALA A 417 9.04 -0.36 -20.80
N ALA A 418 9.61 -1.48 -21.28
CA ALA A 418 10.22 -2.49 -20.41
C ALA A 418 11.40 -1.92 -19.59
N TYR A 419 12.30 -1.15 -20.22
CA TYR A 419 13.43 -0.51 -19.54
C TYR A 419 12.97 0.43 -18.42
N HIS A 420 11.99 1.31 -18.71
CA HIS A 420 11.44 2.25 -17.73
C HIS A 420 10.60 1.58 -16.67
N PHE A 421 9.90 0.51 -16.99
CA PHE A 421 9.19 -0.32 -16.03
C PHE A 421 10.16 -0.98 -15.04
N ILE A 422 11.25 -1.60 -15.51
CA ILE A 422 12.31 -2.15 -14.67
C ILE A 422 12.97 -1.06 -13.84
N SER A 423 13.24 0.11 -14.41
CA SER A 423 13.88 1.21 -13.70
C SER A 423 13.01 1.79 -12.59
N GLY A 424 11.69 1.96 -12.82
CA GLY A 424 10.74 2.48 -11.84
C GLY A 424 11.17 3.84 -11.27
N TYR A 425 11.54 4.77 -12.15
CA TYR A 425 12.16 6.05 -11.76
C TYR A 425 11.16 7.07 -11.23
N THR A 426 11.57 7.74 -10.17
CA THR A 426 11.05 9.04 -9.72
C THR A 426 12.15 9.81 -8.99
N ALA A 427 11.91 11.06 -8.60
CA ALA A 427 12.81 11.80 -7.74
C ALA A 427 12.15 12.12 -6.39
N LYS A 428 12.90 11.99 -5.30
CA LYS A 428 12.56 12.54 -3.99
C LYS A 428 13.00 13.98 -3.94
N VAL A 429 12.16 14.85 -3.42
CA VAL A 429 12.44 16.28 -3.29
C VAL A 429 12.51 16.68 -1.82
N ALA A 430 13.20 17.79 -1.53
CA ALA A 430 13.31 18.32 -0.18
C ALA A 430 11.91 18.56 0.44
N GLY A 431 11.75 18.17 1.69
CA GLY A 431 10.49 18.30 2.42
C GLY A 431 9.46 17.19 2.19
N THR A 432 9.72 16.21 1.28
CA THR A 432 8.85 15.04 1.11
C THR A 432 9.24 13.85 1.98
N GLU A 433 10.49 13.81 2.44
CA GLU A 433 11.01 12.83 3.41
C GLU A 433 12.03 13.48 4.34
N VAL A 434 12.11 12.97 5.57
CA VAL A 434 13.07 13.48 6.57
C VAL A 434 14.50 13.25 6.08
N GLY A 435 15.30 14.34 6.03
CA GLY A 435 16.72 14.30 5.66
C GLY A 435 17.03 14.56 4.19
N VAL A 436 16.04 14.64 3.30
CA VAL A 436 16.24 15.00 1.89
C VAL A 436 16.39 16.51 1.76
N LYS A 437 17.60 16.97 1.37
CA LYS A 437 17.92 18.40 1.20
C LYS A 437 18.02 18.82 -0.26
N GLU A 438 18.34 17.89 -1.15
CA GLU A 438 18.47 18.09 -2.59
C GLU A 438 17.70 16.99 -3.33
N PRO A 439 17.29 17.20 -4.60
CA PRO A 439 16.65 16.17 -5.40
C PRO A 439 17.50 14.91 -5.49
N GLN A 440 16.91 13.76 -5.22
CA GLN A 440 17.57 12.46 -5.31
C GLN A 440 16.78 11.56 -6.27
N ALA A 441 17.47 11.01 -7.26
CA ALA A 441 16.88 9.96 -8.08
C ALA A 441 16.56 8.74 -7.20
N THR A 442 15.38 8.20 -7.38
CA THR A 442 14.92 6.98 -6.72
C THR A 442 14.46 6.00 -7.77
N PHE A 443 14.93 4.77 -7.64
CA PHE A 443 14.58 3.69 -8.54
C PHE A 443 13.92 2.58 -7.71
N SER A 444 12.83 2.01 -8.22
CA SER A 444 12.13 0.90 -7.60
C SER A 444 11.58 0.01 -8.70
N ALA A 445 12.21 -1.13 -8.93
CA ALA A 445 11.88 -2.01 -10.04
C ALA A 445 10.38 -2.31 -10.10
N CYS A 446 9.82 -2.25 -11.31
CA CYS A 446 8.41 -2.44 -11.60
C CYS A 446 7.48 -1.52 -10.78
N PHE A 447 7.99 -0.36 -10.32
CA PHE A 447 7.31 0.58 -9.40
C PHE A 447 6.85 -0.06 -8.09
N GLY A 448 7.39 -1.23 -7.74
CA GLY A 448 6.97 -2.02 -6.58
C GLY A 448 8.04 -2.98 -6.07
N GLU A 449 9.32 -2.68 -6.23
CA GLU A 449 10.45 -3.57 -5.92
C GLU A 449 10.34 -4.31 -4.58
N PRO A 450 9.91 -3.69 -3.45
CA PRO A 450 9.75 -4.40 -2.18
C PRO A 450 8.74 -5.54 -2.20
N PHE A 451 7.91 -5.64 -3.24
CA PHE A 451 6.84 -6.65 -3.36
C PHE A 451 7.10 -7.67 -4.47
N MET A 452 8.21 -7.52 -5.22
CA MET A 452 8.50 -8.31 -6.40
C MET A 452 9.49 -9.43 -6.04
N PRO A 453 9.03 -10.68 -5.79
CA PRO A 453 9.92 -11.77 -5.42
C PRO A 453 10.78 -12.28 -6.58
N MET A 454 10.28 -12.23 -7.82
CA MET A 454 11.03 -12.71 -9.00
C MET A 454 11.92 -11.60 -9.58
N HIS A 455 12.83 -12.00 -10.47
CA HIS A 455 13.66 -11.03 -11.21
C HIS A 455 12.77 -10.06 -12.03
N PRO A 456 13.01 -8.73 -12.00
CA PRO A 456 12.18 -7.74 -12.69
C PRO A 456 11.99 -7.98 -14.18
N GLY A 457 12.94 -8.64 -14.85
CA GLY A 457 12.83 -9.06 -16.24
C GLY A 457 11.61 -9.93 -16.53
N VAL A 458 11.23 -10.82 -15.60
CA VAL A 458 10.04 -11.69 -15.75
C VAL A 458 8.76 -10.87 -15.92
N TYR A 459 8.61 -9.82 -15.11
CA TYR A 459 7.43 -8.95 -15.20
C TYR A 459 7.48 -8.04 -16.42
N ALA A 460 8.67 -7.59 -16.81
CA ALA A 460 8.86 -6.75 -17.99
C ALA A 460 8.58 -7.53 -19.29
N ASP A 461 8.98 -8.79 -19.36
CA ASP A 461 8.68 -9.68 -20.49
C ASP A 461 7.17 -9.89 -20.61
N LEU A 462 6.47 -10.17 -19.50
CA LEU A 462 5.00 -10.28 -19.47
C LEU A 462 4.32 -8.97 -19.90
N LEU A 463 4.82 -7.81 -19.47
CA LEU A 463 4.28 -6.53 -19.88
C LEU A 463 4.44 -6.33 -21.38
N SER A 464 5.63 -6.59 -21.92
CA SER A 464 5.95 -6.45 -23.35
C SER A 464 5.08 -7.39 -24.20
N GLU A 465 4.97 -8.65 -23.80
CA GLU A 465 4.14 -9.65 -24.48
C GLU A 465 2.67 -9.21 -24.54
N LYS A 466 2.12 -8.75 -23.41
CA LYS A 466 0.71 -8.30 -23.34
C LYS A 466 0.48 -7.01 -24.14
N MET A 467 1.42 -6.07 -24.08
CA MET A 467 1.34 -4.86 -24.89
C MET A 467 1.34 -5.17 -26.39
N ASP A 468 2.21 -6.06 -26.84
CA ASP A 468 2.29 -6.52 -28.24
C ASP A 468 0.99 -7.24 -28.66
N GLN A 469 0.52 -8.17 -27.81
CA GLN A 469 -0.67 -8.97 -28.08
C GLN A 469 -1.93 -8.10 -28.25
N HIS A 470 -2.04 -7.02 -27.47
CA HIS A 470 -3.24 -6.19 -27.42
C HIS A 470 -3.09 -4.82 -28.09
N GLY A 471 -1.92 -4.52 -28.65
CA GLY A 471 -1.66 -3.25 -29.31
C GLY A 471 -1.66 -2.05 -28.37
N SER A 472 -1.21 -2.23 -27.14
CA SER A 472 -1.20 -1.16 -26.12
C SER A 472 -0.11 -0.14 -26.40
N THR A 473 -0.41 1.15 -26.22
CA THR A 473 0.58 2.23 -26.33
C THR A 473 1.12 2.59 -24.94
N ALA A 474 2.44 2.71 -24.82
CA ALA A 474 3.09 3.16 -23.58
C ALA A 474 3.42 4.65 -23.64
N TRP A 475 3.13 5.34 -22.52
CA TRP A 475 3.39 6.75 -22.32
C TRP A 475 4.17 6.99 -21.04
N LEU A 476 5.20 7.84 -21.09
CA LEU A 476 5.85 8.40 -19.90
C LEU A 476 5.29 9.80 -19.67
N ILE A 477 4.70 10.03 -18.50
CA ILE A 477 4.14 11.32 -18.09
C ILE A 477 4.97 11.86 -16.92
N ASN A 478 5.62 12.99 -17.10
CA ASN A 478 6.40 13.65 -16.07
C ASN A 478 5.56 14.71 -15.34
N THR A 479 5.35 14.51 -14.05
CA THR A 479 4.63 15.43 -13.15
C THR A 479 5.58 16.33 -12.34
N GLY A 480 6.88 16.26 -12.63
CA GLY A 480 7.95 16.93 -11.90
C GLY A 480 8.20 18.38 -12.32
N TRP A 481 9.46 18.73 -12.49
CA TRP A 481 9.90 20.11 -12.73
C TRP A 481 10.16 20.39 -14.22
N SER A 482 10.10 21.66 -14.58
CA SER A 482 10.39 22.20 -15.90
C SER A 482 11.06 23.57 -15.76
N GLY A 483 11.92 23.92 -16.72
CA GLY A 483 12.64 25.20 -16.73
C GLY A 483 13.81 25.28 -15.75
N GLY A 484 14.26 24.16 -15.23
CA GLY A 484 15.32 24.00 -14.24
C GLY A 484 15.01 22.88 -13.27
N ALA A 485 16.01 22.48 -12.48
CA ALA A 485 15.85 21.52 -11.41
C ALA A 485 15.00 22.08 -10.24
N TYR A 486 14.67 21.20 -9.27
CA TYR A 486 14.05 21.64 -8.01
C TYR A 486 14.84 22.80 -7.39
N GLY A 487 14.15 23.88 -7.05
CA GLY A 487 14.75 25.12 -6.49
C GLY A 487 15.07 26.19 -7.53
N GLU A 488 15.18 25.85 -8.81
CA GLU A 488 15.40 26.76 -9.93
C GLU A 488 14.20 26.81 -10.89
N GLY A 489 13.73 25.64 -11.31
CA GLY A 489 12.54 25.48 -12.12
C GLY A 489 11.24 25.55 -11.35
N SER A 490 10.14 25.28 -12.04
CA SER A 490 8.81 25.18 -11.42
C SER A 490 8.18 23.82 -11.68
N ARG A 491 7.40 23.33 -10.71
CA ARG A 491 6.65 22.07 -10.89
C ARG A 491 5.66 22.21 -12.03
N MET A 492 5.52 21.15 -12.83
CA MET A 492 4.55 21.07 -13.92
C MET A 492 3.13 21.37 -13.40
N LYS A 493 2.43 22.28 -14.08
CA LYS A 493 1.06 22.62 -13.69
C LYS A 493 0.15 21.42 -13.92
N ILE A 494 -0.60 21.03 -12.90
CA ILE A 494 -1.52 19.88 -12.95
C ILE A 494 -2.49 19.94 -14.15
N LYS A 495 -2.92 21.13 -14.54
CA LYS A 495 -3.78 21.31 -15.71
C LYS A 495 -3.12 20.87 -17.02
N TYR A 496 -1.80 21.05 -17.16
CA TYR A 496 -1.06 20.57 -18.35
C TYR A 496 -0.86 19.06 -18.31
N THR A 497 -0.53 18.54 -17.12
CA THR A 497 -0.43 17.08 -16.93
C THR A 497 -1.75 16.38 -17.27
N ARG A 498 -2.89 16.92 -16.79
CA ARG A 498 -4.22 16.37 -17.13
C ARG A 498 -4.54 16.50 -18.62
N ALA A 499 -4.19 17.64 -19.26
CA ALA A 499 -4.41 17.83 -20.69
C ALA A 499 -3.60 16.82 -21.52
N MET A 500 -2.31 16.61 -21.20
CA MET A 500 -1.47 15.63 -21.87
C MET A 500 -1.95 14.20 -21.66
N LEU A 501 -2.33 13.86 -20.44
CA LEU A 501 -2.88 12.56 -20.10
C LEU A 501 -4.18 12.29 -20.89
N ASN A 502 -5.11 13.23 -20.88
CA ASN A 502 -6.37 13.08 -21.61
C ASN A 502 -6.12 12.94 -23.11
N ALA A 503 -5.23 13.75 -23.68
CA ALA A 503 -4.88 13.66 -25.11
C ALA A 503 -4.30 12.28 -25.48
N ALA A 504 -3.48 11.69 -24.60
CA ALA A 504 -2.97 10.33 -24.78
C ALA A 504 -4.07 9.27 -24.68
N LEU A 505 -4.98 9.41 -23.69
CA LEU A 505 -6.06 8.45 -23.45
C LEU A 505 -7.19 8.52 -24.48
N ASP A 506 -7.46 9.71 -25.00
CA ASP A 506 -8.55 9.98 -25.96
C ASP A 506 -8.09 9.80 -27.42
N GLY A 507 -6.77 9.55 -27.67
CA GLY A 507 -6.22 9.36 -29.02
C GLY A 507 -5.95 10.67 -29.77
N ASP A 508 -6.02 11.84 -29.11
CA ASP A 508 -5.78 13.15 -29.73
C ASP A 508 -4.33 13.34 -30.23
N LEU A 509 -3.42 12.44 -29.80
CA LEU A 509 -2.01 12.44 -30.23
C LEU A 509 -1.71 11.53 -31.44
N ASP A 510 -2.67 10.76 -31.94
CA ASP A 510 -2.43 9.76 -33.01
C ASP A 510 -1.99 10.38 -34.34
N GLY A 511 -2.40 11.59 -34.64
CA GLY A 511 -2.04 12.32 -35.87
C GLY A 511 -0.97 13.40 -35.68
N VAL A 512 -0.39 13.50 -34.49
CA VAL A 512 0.61 14.52 -34.17
C VAL A 512 2.00 14.08 -34.62
N GLU A 513 2.82 15.02 -35.09
CA GLU A 513 4.24 14.78 -35.41
C GLU A 513 5.02 14.64 -34.10
N PHE A 514 5.97 13.69 -34.07
CA PHE A 514 6.85 13.45 -32.93
C PHE A 514 8.30 13.77 -33.29
N VAL A 515 9.06 14.26 -32.33
CA VAL A 515 10.52 14.41 -32.42
C VAL A 515 11.17 13.46 -31.42
N THR A 516 12.29 12.86 -31.82
CA THR A 516 13.01 11.92 -30.96
C THR A 516 14.00 12.69 -30.08
N ASP A 517 13.93 12.45 -28.75
CA ASP A 517 14.94 12.94 -27.81
C ASP A 517 16.27 12.20 -28.03
N GLU A 518 17.36 12.95 -28.11
CA GLU A 518 18.67 12.40 -28.48
C GLU A 518 19.31 11.55 -27.37
N ARG A 519 18.95 11.76 -26.06
CA ARG A 519 19.54 11.05 -24.92
C ARG A 519 18.71 9.86 -24.49
N PHE A 520 17.41 10.08 -24.33
CA PHE A 520 16.50 9.06 -23.82
C PHE A 520 15.82 8.29 -24.95
N GLY A 521 15.95 8.72 -26.18
CA GLY A 521 15.33 8.08 -27.35
C GLY A 521 13.81 8.19 -27.39
N PHE A 522 13.21 9.03 -26.53
CA PHE A 522 11.76 9.18 -26.42
C PHE A 522 11.16 9.89 -27.63
N GLU A 523 9.95 9.49 -28.01
CA GLU A 523 9.14 10.23 -28.97
C GLU A 523 8.31 11.29 -28.26
N ILE A 524 8.62 12.57 -28.49
CA ILE A 524 7.98 13.74 -27.87
C ILE A 524 7.02 14.36 -28.88
N PRO A 525 5.72 14.56 -28.58
CA PRO A 525 4.79 15.22 -29.49
C PRO A 525 5.16 16.69 -29.67
N THR A 526 5.08 17.18 -30.91
CA THR A 526 5.38 18.60 -31.26
C THR A 526 4.25 19.53 -30.84
N SER A 527 3.05 18.99 -30.60
CA SER A 527 1.88 19.73 -30.11
C SER A 527 0.99 18.83 -29.23
N CYS A 528 0.27 19.45 -28.30
CA CYS A 528 -0.73 18.77 -27.48
C CYS A 528 -1.89 19.75 -27.18
N PRO A 529 -3.15 19.36 -27.33
CA PRO A 529 -4.29 20.21 -27.01
C PRO A 529 -4.22 20.77 -25.56
N GLY A 530 -4.39 22.08 -25.42
CA GLY A 530 -4.39 22.74 -24.10
C GLY A 530 -3.02 22.90 -23.44
N VAL A 531 -1.93 22.55 -24.11
CA VAL A 531 -0.55 22.66 -23.61
C VAL A 531 0.25 23.58 -24.53
N PRO A 532 0.96 24.60 -24.02
CA PRO A 532 1.88 25.42 -24.83
C PRO A 532 3.01 24.56 -25.42
N ALA A 533 3.33 24.76 -26.69
CA ALA A 533 4.31 23.93 -27.41
C ALA A 533 5.73 24.00 -26.81
N ASP A 534 6.11 25.16 -26.26
CA ASP A 534 7.39 25.36 -25.57
C ASP A 534 7.55 24.48 -24.32
N VAL A 535 6.45 24.16 -23.63
CA VAL A 535 6.46 23.27 -22.46
C VAL A 535 6.80 21.82 -22.85
N LEU A 536 6.45 21.41 -24.08
CA LEU A 536 6.68 20.02 -24.53
C LEU A 536 8.16 19.70 -24.78
N GLN A 537 9.00 20.73 -24.99
CA GLN A 537 10.42 20.60 -25.27
C GLN A 537 11.26 21.07 -24.06
N PRO A 538 11.70 20.18 -23.16
CA PRO A 538 12.30 20.58 -21.87
C PRO A 538 13.47 21.54 -22.04
N LYS A 539 14.38 21.29 -22.97
CA LYS A 539 15.57 22.13 -23.20
C LYS A 539 15.21 23.58 -23.53
N SER A 540 14.09 23.81 -24.23
CA SER A 540 13.64 25.15 -24.60
C SER A 540 13.12 25.97 -23.38
N THR A 541 12.78 25.30 -22.31
CA THR A 541 12.30 25.94 -21.06
C THR A 541 13.43 26.41 -20.14
N TRP A 542 14.66 25.93 -20.38
CA TRP A 542 15.83 26.29 -19.58
C TRP A 542 16.46 27.60 -20.04
N SER A 543 16.90 28.43 -19.09
CA SER A 543 17.65 29.64 -19.38
C SER A 543 19.07 29.40 -19.89
N ASN A 544 19.64 28.22 -19.59
CA ASN A 544 20.98 27.78 -19.99
C ASN A 544 20.91 26.37 -20.57
N GLY A 545 21.11 26.22 -21.88
CA GLY A 545 21.07 24.95 -22.59
C GLY A 545 22.23 24.00 -22.25
N GLU A 546 23.42 24.52 -21.90
CA GLU A 546 24.56 23.68 -21.46
C GLU A 546 24.29 23.09 -20.08
N ALA A 547 23.65 23.84 -19.16
CA ALA A 547 23.25 23.33 -17.86
C ALA A 547 22.18 22.25 -17.99
N TYR A 548 21.23 22.40 -18.92
CA TYR A 548 20.28 21.32 -19.27
C TYR A 548 21.02 20.07 -19.72
N ASP A 549 21.94 20.20 -20.69
CA ASP A 549 22.67 19.07 -21.26
C ASP A 549 23.45 18.31 -20.17
N ALA A 550 24.21 19.02 -19.34
CA ALA A 550 24.94 18.41 -18.23
C ALA A 550 24.03 17.69 -17.22
N THR A 551 22.86 18.25 -16.93
CA THR A 551 21.89 17.65 -16.00
C THR A 551 21.21 16.43 -16.61
N ALA A 552 20.89 16.46 -17.91
CA ALA A 552 20.31 15.36 -18.64
C ALA A 552 21.29 14.18 -18.76
N ASP A 553 22.58 14.46 -19.07
CA ASP A 553 23.63 13.44 -19.10
C ASP A 553 23.86 12.80 -17.71
N LYS A 554 23.78 13.60 -16.65
CA LYS A 554 23.84 13.09 -15.27
C LYS A 554 22.70 12.11 -14.99
N LEU A 555 21.45 12.47 -15.34
CA LEU A 555 20.29 11.62 -15.11
C LEU A 555 20.38 10.33 -15.96
N ALA A 556 20.77 10.43 -17.24
CA ALA A 556 21.00 9.28 -18.10
C ALA A 556 22.04 8.31 -17.50
N SER A 557 23.13 8.85 -16.96
CA SER A 557 24.14 8.04 -16.28
C SER A 557 23.61 7.34 -15.03
N MET A 558 22.71 7.99 -14.25
CA MET A 558 22.07 7.39 -13.09
C MET A 558 21.13 6.23 -13.47
N PHE A 559 20.40 6.35 -14.58
CA PHE A 559 19.61 5.25 -15.13
C PHE A 559 20.49 4.05 -15.47
N ASN A 560 21.58 4.28 -16.21
CA ASN A 560 22.51 3.23 -16.62
C ASN A 560 23.15 2.55 -15.41
N GLU A 561 23.58 3.30 -14.40
CA GLU A 561 24.16 2.73 -13.19
C GLU A 561 23.16 1.85 -12.42
N ASN A 562 21.93 2.34 -12.26
CA ASN A 562 20.87 1.55 -11.60
C ASN A 562 20.56 0.26 -12.39
N PHE A 563 20.55 0.32 -13.73
CA PHE A 563 20.11 -0.79 -14.57
C PHE A 563 21.11 -1.96 -14.60
N LYS A 564 22.40 -1.72 -14.31
CA LYS A 564 23.44 -2.77 -14.27
C LYS A 564 23.06 -4.00 -13.45
N ARG A 565 22.29 -3.81 -12.40
CA ARG A 565 21.82 -4.90 -11.52
C ARG A 565 20.79 -5.83 -12.19
N TYR A 566 20.28 -5.48 -13.35
CA TYR A 566 19.25 -6.22 -14.10
C TYR A 566 19.67 -6.67 -15.50
N GLU A 567 20.81 -6.22 -16.00
CA GLU A 567 21.30 -6.44 -17.39
C GLU A 567 21.31 -7.93 -17.80
N THR A 568 21.61 -8.82 -16.86
CA THR A 568 21.73 -10.26 -17.14
C THR A 568 20.41 -11.00 -17.25
N GLY A 569 19.32 -10.38 -16.83
CA GLY A 569 17.99 -11.00 -16.78
C GLY A 569 16.99 -10.42 -17.77
N VAL A 570 17.45 -9.64 -18.77
CA VAL A 570 16.59 -8.97 -19.75
C VAL A 570 17.10 -9.17 -21.17
N SER A 571 16.25 -8.92 -22.17
CA SER A 571 16.62 -9.07 -23.57
C SER A 571 17.66 -8.02 -24.04
N ALA A 572 18.33 -8.30 -25.16
CA ALA A 572 19.28 -7.37 -25.78
C ALA A 572 18.61 -6.06 -26.22
N GLU A 573 17.36 -6.12 -26.66
CA GLU A 573 16.55 -4.98 -27.08
C GLU A 573 16.22 -4.06 -25.90
N VAL A 574 15.92 -4.63 -24.74
CA VAL A 574 15.68 -3.86 -23.49
C VAL A 574 16.98 -3.20 -23.03
N ASN A 575 18.10 -3.91 -23.05
CA ASN A 575 19.42 -3.34 -22.74
C ASN A 575 19.79 -2.20 -23.70
N ALA A 576 19.48 -2.32 -24.99
CA ALA A 576 19.74 -1.30 -26.00
C ALA A 576 18.84 -0.06 -25.87
N ALA A 577 17.74 -0.13 -25.10
CA ALA A 577 16.86 1.01 -24.83
C ALA A 577 17.39 1.93 -23.70
N ALA A 578 18.57 1.65 -23.18
CA ALA A 578 19.23 2.48 -22.16
C ALA A 578 19.49 3.91 -22.67
N PRO A 579 19.31 4.94 -21.84
CA PRO A 579 19.66 6.31 -22.22
C PRO A 579 21.14 6.47 -22.57
N ALA A 580 21.44 7.28 -23.59
CA ALA A 580 22.80 7.54 -24.05
C ALA A 580 23.24 8.96 -23.70
N PRO A 581 24.14 9.16 -22.69
CA PRO A 581 24.76 10.48 -22.48
C PRO A 581 25.46 10.97 -23.75
N LEU A 582 25.34 12.27 -24.06
CA LEU A 582 25.90 12.86 -25.29
C LEU A 582 27.31 13.44 -25.10
N ALA A 583 27.80 13.58 -23.88
CA ALA A 583 29.12 14.19 -23.57
C ALA A 583 30.22 13.16 -23.37
#